data_361b39214554ba8ea4ae6185f7659a09
#
_entry.id   361b39214554ba8ea4ae6185f7659a09
#
_cell.length_a   1.000
_cell.length_b   1.000
_cell.length_c   1.000
_cell.angle_alpha   90.00
_cell.angle_beta   90.00
_cell.angle_gamma   90.00
#
_symmetry.space_group_name_H-M   'P 1'
#
loop_
_entity.id
_entity.type
_entity.pdbx_description
1 polymer ?
#
loop_
_entity_poly.entity_id
_entity_poly.type
_entity_poly.pdbx_seq_one_letter_code
_entity_poly.pdbx_strand_id
1 'polypeptide(L)'
;MAWNGENRSRDPWGKGDGGLPPEFEKMLKSITQGFKGGRFNLWYIIIAFLAIWILFSSIYTVGVDEVGVIQRFGKYTRTTTPGLHFKLPRGIETLTMVKVKYVYTEEFGLRTLRAGVKTEYASGSRYLSESLMLTGDLNTAVVPWIVQFRIDDPYQYLFKVRNVPLTLRDLSESAVRMVVGDRSINEVISKRKEIADEVRIKLQVALTESETGLKLVNVELKKTNGPEPVQP
;
A
#
# COMPACT_ATOMS: atom_id res chain seq x y z
N MET A 1 48.15 -73.27 35.94
CA MET A 1 46.94 -73.15 35.11
C MET A 1 46.57 -71.68 35.13
N ALA A 2 46.92 -70.99 34.10
CA ALA A 2 46.65 -69.55 33.93
C ALA A 2 45.40 -69.37 33.04
N TRP A 3 44.46 -68.64 33.51
CA TRP A 3 43.23 -68.26 32.75
C TRP A 3 43.35 -66.79 32.38
N ASN A 4 43.59 -66.54 31.08
CA ASN A 4 43.63 -65.25 30.46
C ASN A 4 42.23 -64.98 29.95
N GLY A 5 41.49 -64.09 30.62
CA GLY A 5 40.18 -63.62 30.18
C GLY A 5 40.24 -62.19 29.66
N GLU A 6 40.46 -62.09 28.34
CA GLU A 6 40.31 -60.80 27.64
C GLU A 6 38.85 -60.50 27.44
N ASN A 7 38.29 -59.66 28.28
CA ASN A 7 36.92 -59.17 28.17
C ASN A 7 36.93 -57.86 27.38
N ARG A 8 36.76 -57.95 26.03
CA ARG A 8 36.49 -56.79 25.21
C ARG A 8 35.02 -56.42 25.36
N SER A 9 34.73 -55.46 26.23
CA SER A 9 33.44 -54.76 26.24
C SER A 9 33.29 -53.99 24.93
N ARG A 10 32.39 -54.47 24.06
CA ARG A 10 31.89 -53.70 22.93
C ARG A 10 30.93 -52.64 23.50
N ASP A 11 31.34 -51.37 23.50
CA ASP A 11 30.46 -50.24 23.72
C ASP A 11 29.46 -50.16 22.55
N PRO A 12 28.14 -50.34 22.82
CA PRO A 12 27.12 -50.27 21.78
C PRO A 12 26.89 -48.84 21.25
N TRP A 13 27.50 -47.85 21.85
CA TRP A 13 27.40 -46.43 21.51
C TRP A 13 28.75 -45.87 21.12
N GLY A 14 29.39 -46.46 20.13
CA GLY A 14 30.57 -45.90 19.48
C GLY A 14 30.23 -44.49 19.04
N LYS A 15 30.97 -43.49 19.58
CA LYS A 15 30.99 -42.12 19.05
C LYS A 15 31.26 -42.21 17.55
N GLY A 16 30.20 -42.07 16.76
CA GLY A 16 30.36 -41.88 15.34
C GLY A 16 31.18 -40.61 15.16
N ASP A 17 32.37 -40.74 14.63
CA ASP A 17 33.10 -39.63 14.03
C ASP A 17 32.17 -39.00 12.99
N GLY A 18 31.53 -37.89 13.36
CA GLY A 18 30.76 -37.05 12.46
C GLY A 18 31.66 -36.31 11.48
N GLY A 19 32.61 -37.03 10.92
CA GLY A 19 33.42 -36.55 9.81
C GLY A 19 32.53 -36.41 8.58
N LEU A 20 32.53 -35.25 7.99
CA LEU A 20 31.92 -34.97 6.68
C LEU A 20 32.41 -36.00 5.67
N PRO A 21 31.60 -36.44 4.68
CA PRO A 21 32.03 -37.38 3.66
C PRO A 21 33.38 -37.00 3.08
N PRO A 22 34.27 -37.98 2.83
CA PRO A 22 35.66 -37.72 2.42
C PRO A 22 35.80 -36.90 1.14
N GLU A 23 34.77 -36.86 0.32
CA GLU A 23 34.69 -35.95 -0.83
C GLU A 23 34.51 -34.48 -0.43
N PHE A 24 33.74 -34.23 0.63
CA PHE A 24 33.55 -32.89 1.17
C PHE A 24 34.83 -32.37 1.86
N GLU A 25 35.55 -33.25 2.57
CA GLU A 25 36.87 -32.89 3.14
C GLU A 25 37.91 -32.58 2.07
N LYS A 26 37.93 -33.33 0.97
CA LYS A 26 38.81 -33.06 -0.16
C LYS A 26 38.47 -31.74 -0.83
N MET A 27 37.17 -31.44 -0.98
CA MET A 27 36.69 -30.17 -1.53
C MET A 27 37.02 -28.97 -0.62
N LEU A 28 36.82 -29.12 0.70
CA LEU A 28 37.22 -28.12 1.70
C LEU A 28 38.77 -27.97 1.76
N LYS A 29 39.54 -29.07 1.69
CA LYS A 29 41.00 -29.00 1.65
C LYS A 29 41.54 -28.39 0.36
N SER A 30 40.92 -28.64 -0.79
CA SER A 30 41.30 -27.99 -2.05
C SER A 30 41.01 -26.48 -2.03
N ILE A 31 39.91 -26.08 -1.40
CA ILE A 31 39.59 -24.67 -1.19
C ILE A 31 40.57 -24.02 -0.21
N THR A 32 40.91 -24.69 0.89
CA THR A 32 41.82 -24.14 1.90
C THR A 32 43.31 -24.24 1.49
N GLN A 33 43.73 -25.20 0.65
CA GLN A 33 45.08 -25.28 0.11
C GLN A 33 45.34 -24.23 -0.99
N GLY A 34 44.33 -23.84 -1.76
CA GLY A 34 44.39 -22.65 -2.64
C GLY A 34 44.56 -21.33 -1.87
N PHE A 35 44.27 -21.34 -0.55
CA PHE A 35 44.32 -20.17 0.32
C PHE A 35 45.67 -19.86 0.97
N LYS A 36 46.66 -20.72 0.84
CA LYS A 36 47.98 -20.54 1.49
C LYS A 36 48.94 -19.55 0.82
N GLY A 37 48.44 -18.79 -0.18
CA GLY A 37 49.22 -17.79 -0.93
C GLY A 37 48.67 -16.39 -0.80
N GLY A 38 48.91 -15.72 0.32
CA GLY A 38 48.85 -14.25 0.40
C GLY A 38 47.52 -13.64 0.80
N ARG A 39 47.60 -12.54 1.57
CA ARG A 39 46.54 -11.65 2.09
C ARG A 39 45.54 -11.19 1.03
N PHE A 40 45.75 -11.49 -0.26
CA PHE A 40 44.88 -11.11 -1.37
C PHE A 40 43.63 -12.02 -1.54
N ASN A 41 43.71 -13.30 -1.18
CA ASN A 41 42.62 -14.24 -1.48
C ASN A 41 41.37 -14.05 -0.64
N LEU A 42 41.49 -13.67 0.62
CA LEU A 42 40.36 -13.45 1.53
C LEU A 42 39.55 -12.23 1.13
N TRP A 43 40.22 -11.18 0.63
CA TRP A 43 39.60 -9.96 0.15
C TRP A 43 38.75 -10.20 -1.11
N TYR A 44 39.22 -11.02 -2.04
CA TYR A 44 38.44 -11.40 -3.23
C TYR A 44 37.18 -12.19 -2.91
N ILE A 45 37.21 -13.03 -1.89
CA ILE A 45 36.03 -13.77 -1.45
C ILE A 45 35.04 -12.84 -0.80
N ILE A 46 35.48 -11.92 0.03
CA ILE A 46 34.61 -10.89 0.63
C ILE A 46 33.96 -10.04 -0.47
N ILE A 47 34.73 -9.62 -1.45
CA ILE A 47 34.21 -8.84 -2.60
C ILE A 47 33.22 -9.66 -3.41
N ALA A 48 33.51 -10.93 -3.70
CA ALA A 48 32.61 -11.81 -4.43
C ALA A 48 31.30 -12.05 -3.67
N PHE A 49 31.37 -12.29 -2.37
CA PHE A 49 30.20 -12.44 -1.51
C PHE A 49 29.37 -11.15 -1.46
N LEU A 50 30.02 -9.99 -1.33
CA LEU A 50 29.39 -8.69 -1.36
C LEU A 50 28.71 -8.45 -2.72
N ALA A 51 29.38 -8.76 -3.83
CA ALA A 51 28.82 -8.62 -5.18
C ALA A 51 27.58 -9.51 -5.38
N ILE A 52 27.63 -10.75 -4.96
CA ILE A 52 26.51 -11.69 -5.01
C ILE A 52 25.35 -11.16 -4.15
N TRP A 53 25.63 -10.71 -2.94
CA TRP A 53 24.60 -10.13 -2.04
C TRP A 53 23.96 -8.88 -2.63
N ILE A 54 24.74 -8.00 -3.28
CA ILE A 54 24.25 -6.82 -4.00
C ILE A 54 23.35 -7.24 -5.16
N LEU A 55 23.73 -8.23 -5.95
CA LEU A 55 22.94 -8.73 -7.07
C LEU A 55 21.58 -9.27 -6.61
N PHE A 56 21.55 -10.11 -5.58
CA PHE A 56 20.29 -10.63 -5.03
C PHE A 56 19.41 -9.54 -4.41
N SER A 57 20.00 -8.52 -3.79
CA SER A 57 19.27 -7.38 -3.22
C SER A 57 18.70 -6.42 -4.27
N SER A 58 19.16 -6.52 -5.52
CA SER A 58 18.79 -5.61 -6.61
C SER A 58 17.57 -6.07 -7.40
N ILE A 59 17.14 -7.31 -7.27
CA ILE A 59 16.02 -7.88 -8.00
C ILE A 59 14.71 -7.62 -7.21
N TYR A 60 13.67 -7.17 -7.90
CA TYR A 60 12.33 -7.03 -7.34
C TYR A 60 11.25 -7.28 -8.39
N THR A 61 10.07 -7.67 -7.94
CA THR A 61 8.91 -7.94 -8.79
C THR A 61 7.80 -6.95 -8.46
N VAL A 62 7.18 -6.38 -9.49
CA VAL A 62 6.00 -5.51 -9.40
C VAL A 62 4.77 -6.33 -9.76
N GLY A 63 3.76 -6.33 -8.89
CA GLY A 63 2.49 -7.01 -9.12
C GLY A 63 1.69 -6.41 -10.28
N VAL A 64 0.73 -7.18 -10.82
CA VAL A 64 -0.08 -6.78 -11.98
C VAL A 64 -1.01 -5.58 -11.70
N ASP A 65 -1.33 -5.33 -10.44
CA ASP A 65 -2.22 -4.23 -10.01
C ASP A 65 -1.44 -3.05 -9.42
N GLU A 66 -0.10 -3.15 -9.40
CA GLU A 66 0.79 -2.21 -8.76
C GLU A 66 1.73 -1.55 -9.78
N VAL A 67 2.27 -0.44 -9.36
CA VAL A 67 3.34 0.27 -10.07
C VAL A 67 4.43 0.59 -9.05
N GLY A 68 5.67 0.29 -9.41
CA GLY A 68 6.82 0.59 -8.57
C GLY A 68 7.35 2.00 -8.86
N VAL A 69 7.43 2.83 -7.83
CA VAL A 69 8.03 4.16 -7.90
C VAL A 69 9.40 4.11 -7.27
N ILE A 70 10.44 4.42 -8.05
CA ILE A 70 11.84 4.38 -7.62
C ILE A 70 12.33 5.78 -7.34
N GLN A 71 12.87 5.94 -6.14
CA GLN A 71 13.57 7.14 -5.69
C GLN A 71 15.05 6.82 -5.51
N ARG A 72 15.94 7.66 -6.02
CA ARG A 72 17.39 7.60 -5.79
C ARG A 72 17.79 8.76 -4.88
N PHE A 73 18.32 8.45 -3.70
CA PHE A 73 18.64 9.44 -2.67
C PHE A 73 17.47 10.39 -2.37
N GLY A 74 16.23 9.85 -2.32
CA GLY A 74 15.02 10.64 -2.06
C GLY A 74 14.43 11.38 -3.28
N LYS A 75 15.17 11.48 -4.41
CA LYS A 75 14.66 12.08 -5.64
C LYS A 75 13.97 11.05 -6.52
N TYR A 76 12.80 11.36 -7.04
CA TYR A 76 12.13 10.53 -8.05
C TYR A 76 13.03 10.28 -9.27
N THR A 77 13.11 9.04 -9.71
CA THR A 77 13.94 8.63 -10.84
C THR A 77 13.10 8.05 -11.97
N ARG A 78 12.27 7.05 -11.66
CA ARG A 78 11.44 6.35 -12.65
C ARG A 78 10.27 5.64 -12.01
N THR A 79 9.27 5.36 -12.84
CA THR A 79 8.13 4.49 -12.53
C THR A 79 8.29 3.18 -13.30
N THR A 80 8.02 2.04 -12.66
CA THR A 80 8.16 0.70 -13.27
C THR A 80 6.82 0.00 -13.36
N THR A 81 6.54 -0.56 -14.54
CA THR A 81 5.35 -1.35 -14.85
C THR A 81 5.39 -2.73 -14.17
N PRO A 82 4.28 -3.51 -14.17
CA PRO A 82 4.28 -4.88 -13.70
C PRO A 82 5.37 -5.75 -14.37
N GLY A 83 6.01 -6.61 -13.57
CA GLY A 83 7.04 -7.52 -14.03
C GLY A 83 8.28 -7.55 -13.13
N LEU A 84 9.33 -8.20 -13.65
CA LEU A 84 10.63 -8.32 -12.98
C LEU A 84 11.51 -7.13 -13.37
N HIS A 85 12.07 -6.48 -12.37
CA HIS A 85 12.91 -5.30 -12.54
C HIS A 85 14.15 -5.34 -11.66
N PHE A 86 15.12 -4.50 -12.03
CA PHE A 86 16.34 -4.30 -11.26
C PHE A 86 16.38 -2.89 -10.69
N LYS A 87 16.84 -2.79 -9.45
CA LYS A 87 17.11 -1.53 -8.77
C LYS A 87 18.49 -1.56 -8.11
N LEU A 88 19.03 -0.40 -7.79
CA LEU A 88 20.23 -0.32 -6.97
C LEU A 88 19.94 -0.75 -5.52
N PRO A 89 20.97 -1.26 -4.80
CA PRO A 89 20.81 -1.76 -3.44
C PRO A 89 20.16 -0.73 -2.50
N ARG A 90 19.57 -1.24 -1.41
CA ARG A 90 19.03 -0.40 -0.34
C ARG A 90 20.08 0.60 0.15
N GLY A 91 19.69 1.88 0.27
CA GLY A 91 20.55 3.00 0.60
C GLY A 91 20.78 3.93 -0.60
N ILE A 92 20.76 3.41 -1.83
CA ILE A 92 20.84 4.21 -3.05
C ILE A 92 19.45 4.41 -3.66
N GLU A 93 18.71 3.32 -3.89
CA GLU A 93 17.34 3.37 -4.42
C GLU A 93 16.33 2.81 -3.42
N THR A 94 15.26 3.56 -3.22
CA THR A 94 14.07 3.17 -2.45
C THR A 94 12.93 2.91 -3.41
N LEU A 95 12.24 1.77 -3.23
CA LEU A 95 11.08 1.37 -4.00
C LEU A 95 9.83 1.53 -3.15
N THR A 96 8.83 2.22 -3.70
CA THR A 96 7.49 2.34 -3.14
C THR A 96 6.49 1.71 -4.11
N MET A 97 5.74 0.71 -3.66
CA MET A 97 4.68 0.08 -4.45
C MET A 97 3.38 0.86 -4.27
N VAL A 98 2.73 1.22 -5.38
CA VAL A 98 1.45 1.93 -5.42
C VAL A 98 0.43 1.09 -6.17
N LYS A 99 -0.71 0.80 -5.55
CA LYS A 99 -1.80 0.05 -6.16
C LYS A 99 -2.64 0.98 -7.04
N VAL A 100 -2.40 0.94 -8.35
CA VAL A 100 -3.05 1.84 -9.32
C VAL A 100 -4.39 1.30 -9.84
N LYS A 101 -4.57 -0.03 -9.85
CA LYS A 101 -5.83 -0.64 -10.30
C LYS A 101 -6.85 -0.82 -9.17
N TYR A 102 -6.41 -0.67 -7.93
CA TYR A 102 -7.30 -0.80 -6.78
C TYR A 102 -8.22 0.42 -6.68
N VAL A 103 -9.52 0.16 -6.47
CA VAL A 103 -10.52 1.22 -6.23
C VAL A 103 -10.63 1.43 -4.73
N TYR A 104 -10.21 2.60 -4.30
CA TYR A 104 -10.36 3.06 -2.92
C TYR A 104 -11.72 3.68 -2.72
N THR A 105 -12.26 3.58 -1.53
CA THR A 105 -13.57 4.12 -1.16
C THR A 105 -13.42 5.00 0.08
N GLU A 106 -13.85 6.26 -0.03
CA GLU A 106 -13.97 7.18 1.09
C GLU A 106 -15.44 7.49 1.37
N GLU A 107 -15.82 7.39 2.63
CA GLU A 107 -17.18 7.58 3.12
C GLU A 107 -17.28 8.89 3.90
N PHE A 108 -18.34 9.66 3.64
CA PHE A 108 -18.60 10.96 4.25
C PHE A 108 -19.98 11.00 4.88
N GLY A 109 -20.05 11.44 6.13
CA GLY A 109 -21.31 11.50 6.88
C GLY A 109 -21.92 10.15 7.24
N LEU A 110 -21.21 9.07 6.96
CA LEU A 110 -21.56 7.70 7.34
C LEU A 110 -20.30 6.88 7.53
N ARG A 111 -20.38 5.82 8.28
CA ARG A 111 -19.33 4.80 8.33
C ARG A 111 -19.94 3.42 8.33
N THR A 112 -19.51 2.61 7.38
CA THR A 112 -19.95 1.20 7.31
C THR A 112 -19.32 0.42 8.45
N LEU A 113 -20.15 -0.06 9.40
CA LEU A 113 -19.71 -0.94 10.49
C LEU A 113 -19.60 -2.39 10.03
N ARG A 114 -20.54 -2.82 9.18
CA ARG A 114 -20.56 -4.17 8.56
C ARG A 114 -21.05 -4.07 7.12
N ALA A 115 -20.25 -4.52 6.19
CA ALA A 115 -20.68 -4.75 4.82
C ALA A 115 -21.35 -6.13 4.71
N GLY A 116 -22.60 -6.18 4.26
CA GLY A 116 -23.35 -7.45 4.12
C GLY A 116 -24.77 -7.23 3.59
N VAL A 117 -25.64 -8.25 3.74
CA VAL A 117 -27.05 -8.22 3.28
C VAL A 117 -27.85 -7.07 3.91
N LYS A 118 -27.48 -6.63 5.11
CA LYS A 118 -27.91 -5.35 5.72
C LYS A 118 -26.66 -4.59 6.13
N THR A 119 -26.34 -3.52 5.40
CA THR A 119 -25.25 -2.61 5.76
C THR A 119 -25.65 -1.79 6.97
N GLU A 120 -24.94 -1.93 8.08
CA GLU A 120 -25.12 -1.10 9.28
C GLU A 120 -24.20 0.11 9.19
N TYR A 121 -24.76 1.30 9.34
CA TYR A 121 -24.03 2.55 9.37
C TYR A 121 -23.91 3.06 10.79
N ALA A 122 -22.71 3.54 11.17
CA ALA A 122 -22.53 4.25 12.43
C ALA A 122 -23.15 5.65 12.31
N SER A 123 -24.15 5.93 13.12
CA SER A 123 -24.72 7.26 13.29
C SER A 123 -24.10 7.89 14.54
N GLY A 124 -23.27 8.92 14.37
CA GLY A 124 -22.68 9.67 15.47
C GLY A 124 -22.59 11.15 15.15
N SER A 125 -22.62 12.00 16.18
CA SER A 125 -22.60 13.47 16.03
C SER A 125 -21.43 14.00 15.19
N ARG A 126 -20.30 13.30 15.21
CA ARG A 126 -19.11 13.65 14.41
C ARG A 126 -19.33 13.45 12.90
N TYR A 127 -20.10 12.45 12.49
CA TYR A 127 -20.41 12.17 11.09
C TYR A 127 -21.52 13.08 10.54
N LEU A 128 -22.42 13.51 11.42
CA LEU A 128 -23.46 14.47 11.06
C LEU A 128 -22.88 15.82 10.64
N SER A 129 -21.82 16.29 11.30
CA SER A 129 -21.20 17.58 10.94
C SER A 129 -20.61 17.60 9.54
N GLU A 130 -20.13 16.47 9.02
CA GLU A 130 -19.61 16.36 7.66
C GLU A 130 -20.73 16.40 6.60
N SER A 131 -21.86 15.76 6.89
CA SER A 131 -22.97 15.60 5.94
C SER A 131 -24.07 16.63 6.08
N LEU A 132 -24.07 17.42 7.16
CA LEU A 132 -25.03 18.48 7.36
C LEU A 132 -24.70 19.71 6.52
N MET A 133 -25.58 20.09 5.64
CA MET A 133 -25.38 21.24 4.75
C MET A 133 -26.67 22.00 4.46
N LEU A 134 -26.51 23.25 4.05
CA LEU A 134 -27.60 24.12 3.68
C LEU A 134 -27.86 23.97 2.17
N THR A 135 -29.12 23.87 1.80
CA THR A 135 -29.61 23.87 0.42
C THR A 135 -29.90 25.29 -0.06
N GLY A 136 -30.03 25.47 -1.37
CA GLY A 136 -30.28 26.80 -1.97
C GLY A 136 -31.61 27.46 -1.55
N ASP A 137 -32.57 26.67 -1.10
CA ASP A 137 -33.85 27.15 -0.53
C ASP A 137 -33.81 27.31 1.01
N LEU A 138 -32.60 27.42 1.58
CA LEU A 138 -32.34 27.66 3.01
C LEU A 138 -32.82 26.54 3.94
N ASN A 139 -33.03 25.35 3.41
CA ASN A 139 -33.32 24.16 4.24
C ASN A 139 -32.02 23.44 4.64
N THR A 140 -32.04 22.80 5.80
CA THR A 140 -30.94 21.96 6.24
C THR A 140 -31.17 20.52 5.80
N ALA A 141 -30.16 19.91 5.16
CA ALA A 141 -30.21 18.54 4.72
C ALA A 141 -28.99 17.73 5.23
N VAL A 142 -29.22 16.47 5.57
CA VAL A 142 -28.15 15.50 5.84
C VAL A 142 -27.93 14.72 4.57
N VAL A 143 -26.82 15.01 3.91
CA VAL A 143 -26.46 14.43 2.61
C VAL A 143 -25.19 13.60 2.74
N PRO A 144 -25.28 12.32 3.11
CA PRO A 144 -24.11 11.44 3.13
C PRO A 144 -23.74 11.01 1.72
N TRP A 145 -22.44 10.90 1.44
CA TRP A 145 -21.95 10.47 0.13
C TRP A 145 -20.74 9.57 0.24
N ILE A 146 -20.45 8.87 -0.86
CA ILE A 146 -19.30 7.99 -1.02
C ILE A 146 -18.56 8.41 -2.29
N VAL A 147 -17.23 8.48 -2.18
CA VAL A 147 -16.33 8.74 -3.29
C VAL A 147 -15.49 7.50 -3.55
N GLN A 148 -15.55 6.99 -4.77
CA GLN A 148 -14.69 5.91 -5.24
C GLN A 148 -13.65 6.47 -6.20
N PHE A 149 -12.40 6.17 -5.94
CA PHE A 149 -11.28 6.69 -6.73
C PHE A 149 -10.17 5.65 -6.88
N ARG A 150 -9.28 5.89 -7.83
CA ARG A 150 -8.04 5.15 -8.00
C ARG A 150 -6.88 6.12 -8.15
N ILE A 151 -5.67 5.61 -7.94
CA ILE A 151 -4.45 6.37 -8.20
C ILE A 151 -4.11 6.22 -9.68
N ASP A 152 -4.15 7.32 -10.42
CA ASP A 152 -3.88 7.36 -11.86
C ASP A 152 -2.41 7.74 -12.12
N ASP A 153 -1.91 8.74 -11.40
CA ASP A 153 -0.49 9.16 -11.46
C ASP A 153 0.18 8.96 -10.09
N PRO A 154 0.97 7.88 -9.93
CA PRO A 154 1.69 7.61 -8.70
C PRO A 154 2.73 8.67 -8.33
N TYR A 155 3.30 9.39 -9.32
CA TYR A 155 4.26 10.45 -9.06
C TYR A 155 3.58 11.64 -8.37
N GLN A 156 2.47 12.13 -8.93
CA GLN A 156 1.70 13.21 -8.32
C GLN A 156 1.22 12.81 -6.92
N TYR A 157 0.66 11.61 -6.79
CA TYR A 157 0.15 11.09 -5.52
C TYR A 157 1.20 11.07 -4.39
N LEU A 158 2.47 10.72 -4.70
CA LEU A 158 3.51 10.57 -3.69
C LEU A 158 4.31 11.86 -3.42
N PHE A 159 4.41 12.79 -4.42
CA PHE A 159 5.39 13.88 -4.35
C PHE A 159 4.81 15.28 -4.50
N LYS A 160 3.61 15.43 -5.05
CA LYS A 160 3.04 16.75 -5.29
C LYS A 160 2.24 17.27 -4.11
N VAL A 161 1.48 16.39 -3.44
CA VAL A 161 0.59 16.75 -2.34
C VAL A 161 1.02 16.02 -1.08
N ARG A 162 1.14 16.75 0.03
CA ARG A 162 1.62 16.20 1.30
C ARG A 162 0.68 15.14 1.89
N ASN A 163 -0.62 15.35 1.78
CA ASN A 163 -1.64 14.45 2.33
C ASN A 163 -2.83 14.36 1.39
N VAL A 164 -2.70 13.52 0.36
CA VAL A 164 -3.74 13.36 -0.67
C VAL A 164 -5.08 12.90 -0.10
N PRO A 165 -5.16 11.96 0.88
CA PRO A 165 -6.44 11.59 1.49
C PRO A 165 -7.17 12.77 2.15
N LEU A 166 -6.47 13.62 2.87
CA LEU A 166 -7.08 14.81 3.49
C LEU A 166 -7.52 15.82 2.42
N THR A 167 -6.67 16.09 1.44
CA THR A 167 -7.03 16.98 0.31
C THR A 167 -8.26 16.48 -0.45
N LEU A 168 -8.36 15.16 -0.68
CA LEU A 168 -9.56 14.57 -1.28
C LEU A 168 -10.81 14.84 -0.43
N ARG A 169 -10.71 14.70 0.89
CA ARG A 169 -11.84 14.96 1.81
C ARG A 169 -12.28 16.41 1.72
N ASP A 170 -11.36 17.35 1.84
CA ASP A 170 -11.64 18.78 1.82
C ASP A 170 -12.24 19.22 0.47
N LEU A 171 -11.67 18.77 -0.64
CA LEU A 171 -12.18 19.07 -1.98
C LEU A 171 -13.53 18.42 -2.26
N SER A 172 -13.74 17.18 -1.77
CA SER A 172 -15.01 16.48 -1.91
C SER A 172 -16.12 17.20 -1.16
N GLU A 173 -15.86 17.61 0.10
CA GLU A 173 -16.79 18.36 0.90
C GLU A 173 -17.15 19.71 0.24
N SER A 174 -16.15 20.43 -0.25
CA SER A 174 -16.33 21.69 -0.96
C SER A 174 -17.19 21.52 -2.22
N ALA A 175 -16.89 20.50 -3.05
CA ALA A 175 -17.62 20.24 -4.28
C ALA A 175 -19.10 19.86 -4.02
N VAL A 176 -19.35 19.01 -3.02
CA VAL A 176 -20.72 18.62 -2.65
C VAL A 176 -21.49 19.81 -2.10
N ARG A 177 -20.90 20.58 -1.20
CA ARG A 177 -21.55 21.80 -0.64
C ARG A 177 -21.88 22.83 -1.72
N MET A 178 -21.00 23.01 -2.70
CA MET A 178 -21.23 23.91 -3.82
C MET A 178 -22.45 23.47 -4.64
N VAL A 179 -22.53 22.18 -5.03
CA VAL A 179 -23.62 21.70 -5.88
C VAL A 179 -24.95 21.63 -5.12
N VAL A 180 -24.92 21.18 -3.87
CA VAL A 180 -26.14 21.10 -3.02
C VAL A 180 -26.65 22.49 -2.65
N GLY A 181 -25.74 23.44 -2.40
CA GLY A 181 -26.12 24.85 -2.09
C GLY A 181 -26.83 25.59 -3.22
N ASP A 182 -26.68 25.15 -4.45
CA ASP A 182 -27.39 25.70 -5.62
C ASP A 182 -28.72 24.98 -5.92
N ARG A 183 -29.11 23.98 -5.12
CA ARG A 183 -30.30 23.15 -5.34
C ARG A 183 -31.30 23.25 -4.22
N SER A 184 -32.61 23.08 -4.55
CA SER A 184 -33.63 22.94 -3.52
C SER A 184 -33.58 21.59 -2.83
N ILE A 185 -34.14 21.50 -1.60
CA ILE A 185 -34.21 20.25 -0.84
C ILE A 185 -34.92 19.13 -1.64
N ASN A 186 -35.97 19.48 -2.38
CA ASN A 186 -36.70 18.52 -3.21
C ASN A 186 -35.86 17.97 -4.36
N GLU A 187 -35.01 18.79 -4.98
CA GLU A 187 -34.08 18.34 -5.99
C GLU A 187 -32.99 17.45 -5.41
N VAL A 188 -32.45 17.80 -4.25
CA VAL A 188 -31.44 16.99 -3.56
C VAL A 188 -31.96 15.58 -3.24
N ILE A 189 -33.25 15.46 -2.91
CA ILE A 189 -33.89 14.17 -2.64
C ILE A 189 -34.21 13.42 -3.93
N SER A 190 -34.74 14.09 -4.97
CA SER A 190 -35.25 13.43 -6.19
C SER A 190 -34.21 13.23 -7.26
N LYS A 191 -33.21 14.15 -7.43
CA LYS A 191 -32.23 14.16 -8.51
C LYS A 191 -30.83 13.77 -8.04
N ARG A 192 -30.71 12.90 -7.05
CA ARG A 192 -29.42 12.50 -6.43
C ARG A 192 -28.38 12.05 -7.44
N LYS A 193 -28.79 11.30 -8.48
CA LYS A 193 -27.86 10.81 -9.50
C LYS A 193 -27.28 11.95 -10.34
N GLU A 194 -28.12 12.89 -10.78
CA GLU A 194 -27.71 14.06 -11.54
C GLU A 194 -26.72 14.92 -10.72
N ILE A 195 -27.05 15.16 -9.44
CA ILE A 195 -26.19 15.88 -8.51
C ILE A 195 -24.85 15.16 -8.32
N ALA A 196 -24.87 13.83 -8.15
CA ALA A 196 -23.65 13.03 -8.01
C ALA A 196 -22.74 13.13 -9.24
N ASP A 197 -23.32 13.10 -10.44
CA ASP A 197 -22.57 13.25 -11.69
C ASP A 197 -21.96 14.66 -11.81
N GLU A 198 -22.68 15.71 -11.44
CA GLU A 198 -22.15 17.07 -11.40
C GLU A 198 -21.02 17.22 -10.39
N VAL A 199 -21.22 16.71 -9.16
CA VAL A 199 -20.17 16.70 -8.13
C VAL A 199 -18.93 15.97 -8.64
N ARG A 200 -19.09 14.81 -9.29
CA ARG A 200 -17.98 14.04 -9.85
C ARG A 200 -17.16 14.85 -10.84
N ILE A 201 -17.82 15.61 -11.72
CA ILE A 201 -17.14 16.46 -12.71
C ILE A 201 -16.37 17.59 -12.01
N LYS A 202 -17.03 18.34 -11.12
CA LYS A 202 -16.40 19.47 -10.40
C LYS A 202 -15.24 18.99 -9.51
N LEU A 203 -15.43 17.90 -8.78
CA LEU A 203 -14.40 17.31 -7.92
C LEU A 203 -13.21 16.80 -8.75
N GLN A 204 -13.44 16.16 -9.92
CA GLN A 204 -12.33 15.70 -10.77
C GLN A 204 -11.49 16.89 -11.28
N VAL A 205 -12.11 18.00 -11.65
CA VAL A 205 -11.40 19.22 -12.04
C VAL A 205 -10.52 19.72 -10.89
N ALA A 206 -11.10 19.87 -9.69
CA ALA A 206 -10.38 20.34 -8.51
C ALA A 206 -9.20 19.42 -8.12
N LEU A 207 -9.39 18.09 -8.22
CA LEU A 207 -8.32 17.10 -7.96
C LEU A 207 -7.19 17.18 -8.99
N THR A 208 -7.53 17.49 -10.25
CA THR A 208 -6.55 17.63 -11.34
C THR A 208 -5.76 18.92 -11.18
N GLU A 209 -6.42 20.04 -10.88
CA GLU A 209 -5.78 21.33 -10.62
C GLU A 209 -4.86 21.28 -9.40
N SER A 210 -5.25 20.51 -8.38
CA SER A 210 -4.43 20.28 -7.18
C SER A 210 -3.30 19.24 -7.38
N GLU A 211 -3.10 18.72 -8.58
CA GLU A 211 -2.06 17.72 -8.92
C GLU A 211 -2.04 16.51 -7.97
N THR A 212 -3.22 16.03 -7.52
CA THR A 212 -3.31 14.93 -6.55
C THR A 212 -2.97 13.55 -7.12
N GLY A 213 -2.99 13.41 -8.45
CA GLY A 213 -2.78 12.13 -9.15
C GLY A 213 -3.94 11.14 -8.99
N LEU A 214 -5.10 11.61 -8.52
CA LEU A 214 -6.31 10.79 -8.34
C LEU A 214 -7.24 10.88 -9.54
N LYS A 215 -7.88 9.76 -9.85
CA LYS A 215 -8.97 9.66 -10.83
C LYS A 215 -10.22 9.10 -10.18
N LEU A 216 -11.30 9.86 -10.26
CA LEU A 216 -12.58 9.42 -9.74
C LEU A 216 -13.16 8.30 -10.60
N VAL A 217 -13.64 7.26 -9.93
CA VAL A 217 -14.39 6.17 -10.56
C VAL A 217 -15.87 6.47 -10.46
N ASN A 218 -16.35 6.79 -9.25
CA ASN A 218 -17.75 7.06 -9.01
C ASN A 218 -17.92 8.00 -7.80
N VAL A 219 -19.00 8.76 -7.80
CA VAL A 219 -19.51 9.51 -6.64
C VAL A 219 -20.97 9.11 -6.47
N GLU A 220 -21.38 8.77 -5.25
CA GLU A 220 -22.73 8.33 -4.96
C GLU A 220 -23.27 9.09 -3.73
N LEU A 221 -24.37 9.80 -3.90
CA LEU A 221 -25.12 10.36 -2.79
C LEU A 221 -26.06 9.30 -2.21
N LYS A 222 -25.93 9.03 -0.93
CA LYS A 222 -26.81 8.10 -0.21
C LYS A 222 -28.17 8.76 0.06
N LYS A 223 -29.07 8.02 0.70
CA LYS A 223 -30.41 8.52 1.01
C LYS A 223 -30.29 9.76 1.91
N THR A 224 -30.78 10.87 1.41
CA THR A 224 -30.85 12.13 2.14
C THR A 224 -32.06 12.08 3.10
N ASN A 225 -31.84 12.36 4.37
CA ASN A 225 -32.91 12.54 5.35
C ASN A 225 -32.92 14.00 5.76
N GLY A 226 -34.14 14.53 6.05
CA GLY A 226 -34.22 15.78 6.80
C GLY A 226 -33.62 15.58 8.20
N PRO A 227 -33.17 16.65 8.89
CA PRO A 227 -32.71 16.52 10.27
C PRO A 227 -33.84 15.91 11.10
N GLU A 228 -33.49 14.90 11.92
CA GLU A 228 -34.46 14.38 12.89
C GLU A 228 -34.95 15.56 13.76
N PRO A 229 -36.29 15.72 13.94
CA PRO A 229 -36.77 16.72 14.87
C PRO A 229 -36.18 16.42 16.24
N VAL A 230 -35.53 17.41 16.83
CA VAL A 230 -35.03 17.33 18.22
C VAL A 230 -36.24 17.02 19.08
N GLN A 231 -36.36 15.80 19.57
CA GLN A 231 -37.40 15.46 20.54
C GLN A 231 -37.12 16.26 21.81
N PRO A 232 -38.13 16.91 22.35
CA PRO A 232 -38.00 17.70 23.57
C PRO A 232 -37.69 16.85 24.80
#